data_2bd9f5987f42b599673e446e4eb655f5
#
_entry.id   2bd9f5987f42b599673e446e4eb655f5
#
_cell.length_a   1.000
_cell.length_b   1.000
_cell.length_c   1.000
_cell.angle_alpha   90.00
_cell.angle_beta   90.00
_cell.angle_gamma   90.00
#
_symmetry.space_group_name_H-M   'P 1'
#
loop_
_entity.id
_entity.type
_entity.pdbx_description
1 polymer ?
#
loop_
_entity_poly.entity_id
_entity_poly.type
_entity_poly.pdbx_seq_one_letter_code
_entity_poly.pdbx_strand_id
1 'polypeptide(L)'
;MRHQNFIDREKLYGMIDQPAPTESELNDILNKARQLKGLNLQDVAHLLNVKDQAGIQKILDTAEYCKDEIYGRRLVLFAPIYTGNACVNNCVYCGFRRDNKALKRKVLTLDEIETETLHLLRMGHKRALLICGESPRNDANYMVEAIRRTYAARDEKGSSIRRINVELAPMSVEDYAKLKAEKIGTYVCFQETYDPVEYAKFHPAGTPKADYLWRLTCMDRAQEGGINDVGIGVLFGLVDYRFEILAIMEHARHLEEDYGCGPHTVSFPRIEPAEGTPFSLPENIPHPVSDADFMKIIAIIRIAMPYTGIIISTRERPEMRDQLVRYGVSQISAASETNPGGYDEEGDNTEAKPYEKTGNTGAQFTLGDHRSLDEVISMMIDGGYIPSFCTGCYRKGRVGADFMDLAKPGLIKEYCKPNAMFTFREYLEDYASPATKEKGLRLLKELTQTFSKEELKKRVEGNLCKIGDGERDLYF
;
A
#
# COMPACT_ATOMS: atom_id res chain seq x y z
N MET A 1 -16.15 -20.02 7.10
CA MET A 1 -15.45 -21.00 8.00
C MET A 1 -14.19 -20.31 8.53
N ARG A 2 -14.33 -19.63 9.65
CA ARG A 2 -13.24 -18.83 10.26
C ARG A 2 -12.09 -19.72 10.71
N HIS A 3 -10.87 -19.22 10.63
CA HIS A 3 -9.63 -19.89 11.05
C HIS A 3 -9.33 -21.25 10.38
N GLN A 4 -9.86 -21.47 9.20
CA GLN A 4 -9.58 -22.67 8.38
C GLN A 4 -8.89 -22.26 7.08
N ASN A 5 -8.25 -23.23 6.44
CA ASN A 5 -7.71 -23.01 5.10
C ASN A 5 -8.85 -22.89 4.10
N PHE A 6 -8.99 -21.71 3.50
CA PHE A 6 -9.97 -21.40 2.45
C PHE A 6 -9.34 -21.40 1.04
N ILE A 7 -8.06 -21.73 0.91
CA ILE A 7 -7.34 -21.81 -0.37
C ILE A 7 -7.39 -23.25 -0.90
N ASP A 8 -8.13 -23.44 -1.97
CA ASP A 8 -8.14 -24.70 -2.72
C ASP A 8 -7.04 -24.67 -3.80
N ARG A 9 -5.88 -25.21 -3.45
CA ARG A 9 -4.67 -25.20 -4.29
C ARG A 9 -4.92 -25.87 -5.66
N GLU A 10 -5.54 -27.04 -5.67
CA GLU A 10 -5.74 -27.83 -6.89
C GLU A 10 -6.71 -27.14 -7.85
N LYS A 11 -7.82 -26.60 -7.31
CA LYS A 11 -8.78 -25.79 -8.07
C LYS A 11 -8.09 -24.61 -8.74
N LEU A 12 -7.29 -23.83 -7.99
CA LEU A 12 -6.65 -22.62 -8.53
C LEU A 12 -5.62 -22.95 -9.61
N TYR A 13 -4.79 -23.99 -9.44
CA TYR A 13 -3.89 -24.45 -10.50
C TYR A 13 -4.65 -24.92 -11.74
N GLY A 14 -5.73 -25.66 -11.58
CA GLY A 14 -6.58 -26.06 -12.70
C GLY A 14 -7.20 -24.88 -13.46
N MET A 15 -7.38 -23.74 -12.82
CA MET A 15 -7.90 -22.53 -13.46
C MET A 15 -6.83 -21.77 -14.27
N ILE A 16 -5.57 -21.76 -13.84
CA ILE A 16 -4.51 -21.04 -14.56
C ILE A 16 -4.04 -21.75 -15.84
N ASP A 17 -4.33 -23.04 -15.99
CA ASP A 17 -3.96 -23.81 -17.17
C ASP A 17 -5.02 -23.72 -18.31
N GLN A 18 -6.03 -22.88 -18.15
CA GLN A 18 -7.06 -22.67 -19.16
C GLN A 18 -6.53 -21.88 -20.36
N PRO A 19 -7.15 -22.05 -21.55
CA PRO A 19 -6.77 -21.26 -22.73
C PRO A 19 -7.05 -19.77 -22.52
N ALA A 20 -6.33 -18.93 -23.27
CA ALA A 20 -6.65 -17.53 -23.37
C ALA A 20 -8.07 -17.33 -23.94
N PRO A 21 -8.80 -16.30 -23.52
CA PRO A 21 -10.13 -16.00 -24.05
C PRO A 21 -10.04 -15.65 -25.55
N THR A 22 -11.09 -15.98 -26.30
CA THR A 22 -11.30 -15.40 -27.64
C THR A 22 -11.49 -13.88 -27.54
N GLU A 23 -11.39 -13.16 -28.64
CA GLU A 23 -11.59 -11.72 -28.65
C GLU A 23 -13.00 -11.32 -28.18
N SER A 24 -14.03 -12.11 -28.52
CA SER A 24 -15.39 -11.88 -28.05
C SER A 24 -15.50 -12.04 -26.54
N GLU A 25 -14.99 -13.14 -25.98
CA GLU A 25 -14.98 -13.40 -24.54
C GLU A 25 -14.19 -12.33 -23.77
N LEU A 26 -13.03 -11.92 -24.31
CA LEU A 26 -12.27 -10.81 -23.72
C LEU A 26 -13.09 -9.52 -23.65
N ASN A 27 -13.75 -9.14 -24.75
CA ASN A 27 -14.58 -7.95 -24.78
C ASN A 27 -15.77 -8.04 -23.80
N ASP A 28 -16.39 -9.22 -23.65
CA ASP A 28 -17.48 -9.45 -22.70
C ASP A 28 -17.00 -9.29 -21.24
N ILE A 29 -15.84 -9.86 -20.91
CA ILE A 29 -15.21 -9.70 -19.58
C ILE A 29 -14.90 -8.22 -19.30
N LEU A 30 -14.32 -7.50 -20.27
CA LEU A 30 -13.97 -6.09 -20.09
C LEU A 30 -15.23 -5.19 -19.97
N ASN A 31 -16.29 -5.50 -20.73
CA ASN A 31 -17.60 -4.82 -20.60
C ASN A 31 -18.21 -5.04 -19.21
N LYS A 32 -18.09 -6.26 -18.65
CA LYS A 32 -18.51 -6.57 -17.28
C LYS A 32 -17.67 -5.77 -16.26
N ALA A 33 -16.34 -5.67 -16.45
CA ALA A 33 -15.45 -4.89 -15.59
C ALA A 33 -15.85 -3.41 -15.55
N ARG A 34 -16.25 -2.81 -16.70
CA ARG A 34 -16.71 -1.42 -16.79
C ARG A 34 -17.99 -1.12 -16.01
N GLN A 35 -18.73 -2.14 -15.57
CA GLN A 35 -19.87 -1.97 -14.65
C GLN A 35 -19.42 -1.71 -13.20
N LEU A 36 -18.13 -1.77 -12.90
CA LEU A 36 -17.51 -1.49 -11.60
C LEU A 36 -18.00 -2.40 -10.46
N LYS A 37 -18.41 -3.62 -10.78
CA LYS A 37 -18.89 -4.61 -9.79
C LYS A 37 -17.86 -5.68 -9.46
N GLY A 38 -16.65 -5.59 -10.05
CA GLY A 38 -15.63 -6.60 -9.96
C GLY A 38 -15.84 -7.77 -10.92
N LEU A 39 -14.90 -8.70 -10.89
CA LEU A 39 -14.89 -9.91 -11.72
C LEU A 39 -14.84 -11.14 -10.84
N ASN A 40 -15.34 -12.27 -11.36
CA ASN A 40 -15.19 -13.55 -10.69
C ASN A 40 -13.83 -14.21 -11.03
N LEU A 41 -13.51 -15.31 -10.34
CA LEU A 41 -12.25 -16.04 -10.54
C LEU A 41 -12.04 -16.51 -11.99
N GLN A 42 -13.12 -16.99 -12.65
CA GLN A 42 -13.06 -17.48 -14.02
C GLN A 42 -12.69 -16.36 -15.00
N ASP A 43 -13.34 -15.19 -14.88
CA ASP A 43 -13.02 -14.02 -15.67
C ASP A 43 -11.53 -13.65 -15.52
N VAL A 44 -11.02 -13.65 -14.29
CA VAL A 44 -9.63 -13.29 -14.00
C VAL A 44 -8.65 -14.34 -14.53
N ALA A 45 -8.96 -15.65 -14.40
CA ALA A 45 -8.14 -16.70 -14.96
C ALA A 45 -7.97 -16.54 -16.49
N HIS A 46 -9.04 -16.19 -17.19
CA HIS A 46 -8.98 -15.87 -18.63
C HIS A 46 -8.08 -14.66 -18.92
N LEU A 47 -8.25 -13.55 -18.17
CA LEU A 47 -7.44 -12.34 -18.37
C LEU A 47 -5.94 -12.58 -18.12
N LEU A 48 -5.60 -13.40 -17.12
CA LEU A 48 -4.21 -13.75 -16.81
C LEU A 48 -3.52 -14.48 -17.97
N ASN A 49 -4.28 -15.19 -18.80
CA ASN A 49 -3.79 -15.95 -19.96
C ASN A 49 -3.73 -15.13 -21.27
N VAL A 50 -4.17 -13.87 -21.28
CA VAL A 50 -3.99 -12.96 -22.42
C VAL A 50 -2.52 -12.65 -22.62
N LYS A 51 -1.98 -12.94 -23.82
CA LYS A 51 -0.56 -12.75 -24.16
C LYS A 51 -0.33 -11.76 -25.29
N ASP A 52 -1.32 -11.56 -26.15
CA ASP A 52 -1.21 -10.64 -27.28
C ASP A 52 -1.28 -9.18 -26.81
N GLN A 53 -0.49 -8.33 -27.48
CA GLN A 53 -0.33 -6.93 -27.10
C GLN A 53 -1.64 -6.13 -27.18
N ALA A 54 -2.51 -6.45 -28.16
CA ALA A 54 -3.78 -5.74 -28.33
C ALA A 54 -4.75 -6.06 -27.19
N GLY A 55 -4.83 -7.33 -26.78
CA GLY A 55 -5.62 -7.75 -25.62
C GLY A 55 -5.10 -7.15 -24.31
N ILE A 56 -3.78 -7.15 -24.11
CA ILE A 56 -3.16 -6.50 -22.93
C ILE A 56 -3.51 -5.01 -22.90
N GLN A 57 -3.42 -4.30 -24.04
CA GLN A 57 -3.76 -2.87 -24.09
C GLN A 57 -5.23 -2.63 -23.73
N LYS A 58 -6.17 -3.46 -24.21
CA LYS A 58 -7.59 -3.38 -23.80
C LYS A 58 -7.79 -3.55 -22.29
N ILE A 59 -7.03 -4.45 -21.66
CA ILE A 59 -7.04 -4.64 -20.20
C ILE A 59 -6.54 -3.37 -19.48
N LEU A 60 -5.41 -2.81 -19.92
CA LEU A 60 -4.83 -1.58 -19.36
C LEU A 60 -5.79 -0.39 -19.47
N ASP A 61 -6.39 -0.16 -20.64
CA ASP A 61 -7.36 0.92 -20.88
C ASP A 61 -8.61 0.78 -20.00
N THR A 62 -9.07 -0.46 -19.81
CA THR A 62 -10.21 -0.74 -18.93
C THR A 62 -9.87 -0.49 -17.47
N ALA A 63 -8.65 -0.80 -17.03
CA ALA A 63 -8.19 -0.55 -15.67
C ALA A 63 -8.06 0.95 -15.39
N GLU A 64 -7.51 1.72 -16.34
CA GLU A 64 -7.48 3.19 -16.25
C GLU A 64 -8.90 3.76 -16.10
N TYR A 65 -9.84 3.33 -16.92
CA TYR A 65 -11.25 3.72 -16.81
C TYR A 65 -11.83 3.41 -15.43
N CYS A 66 -11.70 2.17 -14.96
CA CYS A 66 -12.25 1.75 -13.66
C CYS A 66 -11.65 2.55 -12.50
N LYS A 67 -10.34 2.80 -12.53
CA LYS A 67 -9.66 3.60 -11.51
C LYS A 67 -10.19 5.04 -11.50
N ASP A 68 -10.28 5.68 -12.68
CA ASP A 68 -10.72 7.07 -12.78
C ASP A 68 -12.19 7.22 -12.39
N GLU A 69 -13.03 6.22 -12.68
CA GLU A 69 -14.43 6.21 -12.27
C GLU A 69 -14.63 6.04 -10.76
N ILE A 70 -13.75 5.35 -10.04
CA ILE A 70 -13.91 5.11 -8.60
C ILE A 70 -13.14 6.13 -7.76
N TYR A 71 -11.85 6.28 -8.04
CA TYR A 71 -10.94 7.09 -7.24
C TYR A 71 -10.62 8.46 -7.84
N GLY A 72 -10.93 8.66 -9.13
CA GLY A 72 -10.45 9.81 -9.90
C GLY A 72 -8.92 9.79 -10.00
N ARG A 73 -8.36 10.94 -10.28
CA ARG A 73 -6.89 11.11 -10.35
C ARG A 73 -6.25 11.42 -8.99
N ARG A 74 -6.77 10.87 -7.90
CA ARG A 74 -6.22 11.03 -6.55
C ARG A 74 -5.27 9.89 -6.24
N LEU A 75 -4.08 10.22 -5.72
CA LEU A 75 -3.11 9.25 -5.20
C LEU A 75 -2.81 9.55 -3.73
N VAL A 76 -2.89 8.52 -2.89
CA VAL A 76 -2.58 8.64 -1.47
C VAL A 76 -1.10 8.43 -1.24
N LEU A 77 -0.48 9.33 -0.48
CA LEU A 77 0.93 9.30 -0.10
C LEU A 77 1.10 8.90 1.37
N PHE A 78 2.12 8.09 1.63
CA PHE A 78 2.56 7.71 2.97
C PHE A 78 4.06 7.38 2.96
N ALA A 79 4.65 7.23 4.15
CA ALA A 79 6.00 6.70 4.30
C ALA A 79 6.06 5.66 5.42
N PRO A 80 6.94 4.65 5.32
CA PRO A 80 7.18 3.69 6.38
C PRO A 80 8.06 4.28 7.49
N ILE A 81 7.89 3.80 8.72
CA ILE A 81 8.87 3.91 9.81
C ILE A 81 9.18 2.48 10.26
N TYR A 82 10.41 2.05 10.06
CA TYR A 82 10.88 0.76 10.53
C TYR A 82 11.29 0.87 12.00
N THR A 83 10.44 0.35 12.90
CA THR A 83 10.68 0.45 14.34
C THR A 83 11.67 -0.58 14.85
N GLY A 84 11.94 -1.65 14.07
CA GLY A 84 12.94 -2.64 14.43
C GLY A 84 13.18 -3.70 13.35
N ASN A 85 14.45 -4.09 13.17
CA ASN A 85 14.86 -5.17 12.26
C ASN A 85 15.25 -6.47 13.00
N ALA A 86 15.07 -6.54 14.32
CA ALA A 86 15.21 -7.78 15.06
C ALA A 86 14.07 -8.73 14.66
N CYS A 87 14.41 -9.95 14.20
CA CYS A 87 13.44 -10.94 13.77
C CYS A 87 13.83 -12.34 14.20
N VAL A 88 12.88 -13.14 14.65
CA VAL A 88 13.05 -14.55 15.03
C VAL A 88 12.83 -15.50 13.85
N ASN A 89 12.25 -15.00 12.74
CA ASN A 89 12.02 -15.77 11.53
C ASN A 89 13.28 -15.88 10.65
N ASN A 90 13.28 -16.84 9.75
CA ASN A 90 14.40 -17.08 8.86
C ASN A 90 13.98 -17.17 7.38
N CYS A 91 13.04 -16.31 6.98
CA CYS A 91 12.54 -16.24 5.61
C CYS A 91 13.68 -16.05 4.61
N VAL A 92 13.77 -16.91 3.61
CA VAL A 92 14.94 -16.99 2.71
C VAL A 92 15.17 -15.74 1.87
N TYR A 93 14.13 -14.92 1.67
CA TYR A 93 14.11 -13.72 0.82
C TYR A 93 14.28 -12.40 1.59
N CYS A 94 14.31 -12.41 2.93
CA CYS A 94 14.21 -11.20 3.73
C CYS A 94 15.53 -10.82 4.37
N GLY A 95 15.97 -9.57 4.23
CA GLY A 95 17.17 -9.06 4.88
C GLY A 95 17.13 -9.18 6.41
N PHE A 96 15.93 -9.11 7.01
CA PHE A 96 15.76 -9.26 8.48
C PHE A 96 15.84 -10.70 8.98
N ARG A 97 16.01 -11.70 8.11
CA ARG A 97 16.09 -13.12 8.52
C ARG A 97 17.10 -13.32 9.65
N ARG A 98 16.73 -14.16 10.63
CA ARG A 98 17.51 -14.42 11.86
C ARG A 98 18.98 -14.76 11.60
N ASP A 99 19.24 -15.57 10.58
CA ASP A 99 20.59 -16.05 10.27
C ASP A 99 21.42 -15.08 9.43
N ASN A 100 20.87 -13.93 9.04
CA ASN A 100 21.65 -12.88 8.39
C ASN A 100 22.57 -12.19 9.40
N LYS A 101 23.89 -12.52 9.32
CA LYS A 101 24.93 -11.99 10.19
C LYS A 101 25.52 -10.65 9.71
N ALA A 102 25.25 -10.27 8.45
CA ALA A 102 25.66 -8.98 7.92
C ALA A 102 24.84 -7.81 8.50
N LEU A 103 23.61 -8.10 8.95
CA LEU A 103 22.68 -7.08 9.41
C LEU A 103 22.96 -6.62 10.85
N LYS A 104 23.14 -5.31 11.04
CA LYS A 104 23.15 -4.69 12.36
C LYS A 104 21.73 -4.65 12.93
N ARG A 105 21.50 -5.37 14.04
CA ARG A 105 20.17 -5.45 14.68
C ARG A 105 19.90 -4.23 15.55
N LYS A 106 18.76 -3.57 15.28
CA LYS A 106 18.29 -2.40 16.01
C LYS A 106 16.79 -2.53 16.30
N VAL A 107 16.36 -2.10 17.45
CA VAL A 107 14.97 -1.81 17.82
C VAL A 107 14.98 -0.41 18.38
N LEU A 108 14.20 0.49 17.81
CA LEU A 108 14.19 1.90 18.18
C LEU A 108 13.64 2.09 19.60
N THR A 109 14.24 2.98 20.33
CA THR A 109 13.65 3.56 21.54
C THR A 109 12.47 4.46 21.18
N LEU A 110 11.63 4.81 22.12
CA LEU A 110 10.51 5.72 21.89
C LEU A 110 10.98 7.11 21.43
N ASP A 111 12.13 7.58 21.91
CA ASP A 111 12.71 8.87 21.50
C ASP A 111 13.23 8.81 20.06
N GLU A 112 13.85 7.70 19.65
CA GLU A 112 14.24 7.49 18.25
C GLU A 112 13.01 7.42 17.33
N ILE A 113 11.89 6.80 17.78
CA ILE A 113 10.63 6.80 17.01
C ILE A 113 10.08 8.22 16.83
N GLU A 114 10.17 9.06 17.86
CA GLU A 114 9.78 10.47 17.75
C GLU A 114 10.66 11.20 16.74
N THR A 115 11.98 11.00 16.79
CA THR A 115 12.93 11.58 15.84
C THR A 115 12.58 11.19 14.40
N GLU A 116 12.42 9.90 14.10
CA GLU A 116 11.99 9.40 12.79
C GLU A 116 10.66 10.04 12.35
N THR A 117 9.71 10.17 13.27
CA THR A 117 8.42 10.80 13.00
C THR A 117 8.58 12.29 12.64
N LEU A 118 9.45 13.02 13.35
CA LEU A 118 9.72 14.43 13.08
C LEU A 118 10.36 14.62 11.69
N HIS A 119 11.26 13.73 11.27
CA HIS A 119 11.80 13.76 9.91
C HIS A 119 10.68 13.61 8.86
N LEU A 120 9.77 12.65 9.03
CA LEU A 120 8.62 12.50 8.12
C LEU A 120 7.73 13.75 8.09
N LEU A 121 7.49 14.38 9.24
CA LEU A 121 6.67 15.58 9.32
C LEU A 121 7.34 16.76 8.61
N ARG A 122 8.66 16.94 8.75
CA ARG A 122 9.43 18.00 8.07
C ARG A 122 9.43 17.82 6.55
N MET A 123 9.39 16.59 6.04
CA MET A 123 9.17 16.31 4.62
C MET A 123 7.73 16.64 4.16
N GLY A 124 6.77 16.71 5.09
CA GLY A 124 5.36 17.01 4.80
C GLY A 124 4.42 15.81 4.88
N HIS A 125 4.89 14.62 5.25
CA HIS A 125 4.04 13.46 5.44
C HIS A 125 3.04 13.65 6.59
N LYS A 126 1.83 13.10 6.41
CA LYS A 126 0.76 13.08 7.43
C LYS A 126 0.25 11.66 7.70
N ARG A 127 0.81 10.68 7.01
CA ARG A 127 0.44 9.26 7.10
C ARG A 127 1.70 8.43 7.23
N ALA A 128 1.76 7.57 8.25
CA ALA A 128 2.87 6.65 8.48
C ALA A 128 2.41 5.20 8.41
N LEU A 129 3.33 4.31 8.04
CA LEU A 129 3.20 2.86 8.14
C LEU A 129 4.29 2.37 9.08
N LEU A 130 3.93 1.91 10.30
CA LEU A 130 4.90 1.33 11.23
C LEU A 130 5.16 -0.13 10.86
N ILE A 131 6.43 -0.49 10.71
CA ILE A 131 6.88 -1.83 10.30
C ILE A 131 7.94 -2.33 11.27
N CYS A 132 7.91 -3.62 11.62
CA CYS A 132 9.01 -4.26 12.33
C CYS A 132 9.15 -5.75 11.99
N GLY A 133 10.34 -6.28 12.27
CA GLY A 133 10.55 -7.73 12.31
C GLY A 133 9.82 -8.37 13.49
N GLU A 134 9.41 -9.63 13.34
CA GLU A 134 8.78 -10.38 14.42
C GLU A 134 9.80 -10.75 15.50
N SER A 135 9.61 -10.23 16.72
CA SER A 135 10.53 -10.44 17.84
C SER A 135 9.82 -10.19 19.18
N PRO A 136 10.18 -10.88 20.26
CA PRO A 136 9.70 -10.52 21.60
C PRO A 136 10.02 -9.08 22.01
N ARG A 137 10.98 -8.43 21.35
CA ARG A 137 11.32 -7.02 21.59
C ARG A 137 10.39 -6.04 20.87
N ASN A 138 9.62 -6.53 19.90
CA ASN A 138 8.67 -5.76 19.07
C ASN A 138 7.25 -6.29 19.31
N ASP A 139 6.90 -6.61 20.54
CA ASP A 139 5.59 -7.14 20.90
C ASP A 139 4.46 -6.10 20.77
N ALA A 140 3.23 -6.51 20.97
CA ALA A 140 2.07 -5.62 20.87
C ALA A 140 2.14 -4.44 21.84
N ASN A 141 2.72 -4.61 23.04
CA ASN A 141 2.82 -3.53 24.01
C ASN A 141 3.84 -2.47 23.57
N TYR A 142 5.00 -2.90 23.03
CA TYR A 142 5.95 -1.98 22.42
C TYR A 142 5.31 -1.20 21.26
N MET A 143 4.54 -1.89 20.40
CA MET A 143 3.88 -1.24 19.26
C MET A 143 2.81 -0.24 19.70
N VAL A 144 2.08 -0.51 20.79
CA VAL A 144 1.13 0.45 21.40
C VAL A 144 1.86 1.74 21.78
N GLU A 145 2.99 1.64 22.47
CA GLU A 145 3.76 2.83 22.88
C GLU A 145 4.39 3.55 21.67
N ALA A 146 4.87 2.81 20.67
CA ALA A 146 5.37 3.37 19.41
C ALA A 146 4.29 4.17 18.68
N ILE A 147 3.06 3.64 18.58
CA ILE A 147 1.92 4.32 17.96
C ILE A 147 1.57 5.60 18.73
N ARG A 148 1.51 5.53 20.06
CA ARG A 148 1.24 6.72 20.92
C ARG A 148 2.29 7.79 20.71
N ARG A 149 3.58 7.43 20.70
CA ARG A 149 4.67 8.38 20.49
C ARG A 149 4.60 9.02 19.09
N THR A 150 4.33 8.23 18.05
CA THR A 150 4.16 8.73 16.68
C THR A 150 2.98 9.68 16.55
N TYR A 151 1.82 9.40 17.17
CA TYR A 151 0.68 10.32 17.17
C TYR A 151 0.92 11.58 18.01
N ALA A 152 1.74 11.51 19.05
CA ALA A 152 2.04 12.65 19.93
C ALA A 152 3.06 13.63 19.32
N ALA A 153 3.95 13.17 18.42
CA ALA A 153 4.99 13.99 17.82
C ALA A 153 4.42 15.21 17.07
N ARG A 154 5.09 16.35 17.23
CA ARG A 154 4.76 17.61 16.56
C ARG A 154 6.02 18.26 16.05
N ASP A 155 6.02 18.68 14.79
CA ASP A 155 7.10 19.49 14.23
C ASP A 155 7.01 20.96 14.67
N GLU A 156 7.92 21.76 14.21
CA GLU A 156 8.02 23.20 14.55
C GLU A 156 6.83 24.01 14.04
N LYS A 157 6.07 23.47 13.10
CA LYS A 157 4.83 24.05 12.54
C LYS A 157 3.57 23.53 13.25
N GLY A 158 3.72 22.69 14.27
CA GLY A 158 2.62 22.04 14.98
C GLY A 158 1.95 20.92 14.19
N SER A 159 2.55 20.47 13.09
CA SER A 159 2.03 19.37 12.29
C SER A 159 2.17 18.02 13.02
N SER A 160 1.27 17.08 12.71
CA SER A 160 1.28 15.73 13.28
C SER A 160 0.96 14.67 12.25
N ILE A 161 1.36 13.43 12.55
CA ILE A 161 0.85 12.27 11.83
C ILE A 161 -0.65 12.13 12.13
N ARG A 162 -1.47 12.07 11.08
CA ARG A 162 -2.94 12.02 11.19
C ARG A 162 -3.49 10.60 10.99
N ARG A 163 -2.66 9.66 10.52
CA ARG A 163 -3.01 8.27 10.29
C ARG A 163 -1.79 7.37 10.40
N ILE A 164 -1.89 6.34 11.21
CA ILE A 164 -0.90 5.28 11.34
C ILE A 164 -1.53 3.98 10.84
N ASN A 165 -0.93 3.35 9.84
CA ASN A 165 -1.15 1.95 9.51
C ASN A 165 -0.02 1.12 10.13
N VAL A 166 -0.22 -0.18 10.28
CA VAL A 166 0.79 -1.07 10.82
C VAL A 166 0.97 -2.29 9.94
N GLU A 167 2.22 -2.70 9.69
CA GLU A 167 2.57 -3.93 9.00
C GLU A 167 3.39 -4.80 9.96
N LEU A 168 2.71 -5.76 10.58
CA LEU A 168 3.21 -6.53 11.71
C LEU A 168 2.94 -8.02 11.51
N ALA A 169 3.71 -8.86 12.22
CA ALA A 169 3.45 -10.28 12.29
C ALA A 169 2.05 -10.60 12.85
N PRO A 170 1.48 -11.78 12.54
CA PRO A 170 0.21 -12.22 13.09
C PRO A 170 0.19 -12.21 14.63
N MET A 171 -0.95 -11.79 15.19
CA MET A 171 -1.15 -11.64 16.65
C MET A 171 -2.41 -12.37 17.12
N SER A 172 -2.60 -12.41 18.44
CA SER A 172 -3.86 -12.82 19.06
C SER A 172 -4.96 -11.76 18.87
N VAL A 173 -6.21 -12.16 19.07
CA VAL A 173 -7.38 -11.24 19.04
C VAL A 173 -7.21 -10.13 20.07
N GLU A 174 -6.72 -10.47 21.26
CA GLU A 174 -6.48 -9.53 22.37
C GLU A 174 -5.43 -8.49 22.00
N ASP A 175 -4.34 -8.88 21.32
CA ASP A 175 -3.29 -7.95 20.91
C ASP A 175 -3.77 -7.04 19.77
N TYR A 176 -4.57 -7.56 18.83
CA TYR A 176 -5.23 -6.69 17.84
C TYR A 176 -6.18 -5.68 18.49
N ALA A 177 -6.92 -6.07 19.53
CA ALA A 177 -7.78 -5.14 20.27
C ALA A 177 -6.98 -4.02 20.95
N LYS A 178 -5.76 -4.29 21.46
CA LYS A 178 -4.85 -3.25 21.98
C LYS A 178 -4.48 -2.25 20.89
N LEU A 179 -4.07 -2.73 19.71
CA LEU A 179 -3.73 -1.86 18.58
C LEU A 179 -4.94 -1.03 18.12
N LYS A 180 -6.13 -1.63 18.08
CA LYS A 180 -7.38 -0.93 17.75
C LYS A 180 -7.68 0.21 18.71
N ALA A 181 -7.44 0.01 20.00
CA ALA A 181 -7.64 1.03 21.02
C ALA A 181 -6.80 2.29 20.76
N GLU A 182 -5.62 2.15 20.14
CA GLU A 182 -4.75 3.26 19.72
C GLU A 182 -5.18 3.90 18.39
N LYS A 183 -6.35 3.55 17.87
CA LYS A 183 -6.95 4.12 16.65
C LYS A 183 -6.07 3.97 15.40
N ILE A 184 -5.38 2.83 15.29
CA ILE A 184 -4.68 2.51 14.04
C ILE A 184 -5.64 2.48 12.87
N GLY A 185 -5.05 2.61 11.69
CA GLY A 185 -5.73 2.45 10.45
C GLY A 185 -5.88 1.02 9.98
N THR A 186 -5.18 0.74 8.90
CA THR A 186 -5.13 -0.58 8.30
C THR A 186 -4.08 -1.41 9.02
N TYR A 187 -4.44 -2.62 9.42
CA TYR A 187 -3.49 -3.67 9.73
C TYR A 187 -3.10 -4.38 8.44
N VAL A 188 -1.82 -4.49 8.17
CA VAL A 188 -1.29 -5.12 6.96
C VAL A 188 -0.46 -6.35 7.34
N CYS A 189 -0.70 -7.46 6.66
CA CYS A 189 0.14 -8.64 6.75
C CYS A 189 0.11 -9.42 5.44
N PHE A 190 1.27 -9.59 4.81
CA PHE A 190 1.35 -10.36 3.56
C PHE A 190 1.39 -11.85 3.86
N GLN A 191 0.63 -12.64 3.09
CA GLN A 191 0.75 -14.09 3.11
C GLN A 191 2.09 -14.54 2.51
N GLU A 192 2.69 -13.70 1.67
CA GLU A 192 3.89 -13.90 0.86
C GLU A 192 3.64 -14.84 -0.32
N THR A 193 3.20 -16.07 -0.07
CA THR A 193 2.60 -16.98 -1.04
C THR A 193 1.41 -17.73 -0.41
N TYR A 194 0.37 -17.90 -1.18
CA TYR A 194 -0.82 -18.67 -0.79
C TYR A 194 -0.68 -20.18 -1.07
N ASP A 195 0.37 -20.63 -1.77
CA ASP A 195 0.61 -22.05 -1.97
C ASP A 195 1.19 -22.68 -0.70
N PRO A 196 0.46 -23.56 0.03
CA PRO A 196 0.91 -24.09 1.30
C PRO A 196 2.14 -25.02 1.16
N VAL A 197 2.33 -25.62 -0.03
CA VAL A 197 3.47 -26.52 -0.29
C VAL A 197 4.73 -25.69 -0.54
N GLU A 198 4.63 -24.66 -1.36
CA GLU A 198 5.74 -23.77 -1.65
C GLU A 198 6.08 -22.86 -0.44
N TYR A 199 5.07 -22.46 0.33
CA TYR A 199 5.25 -21.66 1.55
C TYR A 199 6.29 -22.24 2.51
N ALA A 200 6.25 -23.55 2.72
CA ALA A 200 7.17 -24.25 3.62
C ALA A 200 8.63 -24.20 3.16
N LYS A 201 8.89 -24.04 1.85
CA LYS A 201 10.25 -23.90 1.30
C LYS A 201 10.88 -22.55 1.64
N PHE A 202 10.09 -21.50 1.72
CA PHE A 202 10.54 -20.13 1.96
C PHE A 202 10.53 -19.74 3.44
N HIS A 203 9.78 -20.47 4.27
CA HIS A 203 9.61 -20.22 5.70
C HIS A 203 10.05 -21.44 6.52
N PRO A 204 11.35 -21.54 6.86
CA PRO A 204 11.92 -22.71 7.52
C PRO A 204 11.22 -23.08 8.83
N ALA A 205 11.03 -24.35 9.06
CA ALA A 205 10.46 -24.91 10.28
C ALA A 205 11.19 -24.40 11.56
N GLY A 206 10.49 -24.39 12.68
CA GLY A 206 11.03 -23.89 13.95
C GLY A 206 11.06 -22.35 14.07
N THR A 207 10.31 -21.68 13.23
CA THR A 207 10.05 -20.23 13.33
C THR A 207 8.54 -19.96 13.37
N PRO A 208 8.07 -18.87 14.02
CA PRO A 208 6.64 -18.55 14.05
C PRO A 208 6.02 -18.42 12.65
N LYS A 209 6.73 -17.82 11.71
CA LYS A 209 6.24 -17.62 10.34
C LYS A 209 6.11 -18.93 9.54
N ALA A 210 6.65 -20.05 10.02
CA ALA A 210 6.46 -21.36 9.41
C ALA A 210 5.01 -21.88 9.53
N ASP A 211 4.23 -21.36 10.47
CA ASP A 211 2.81 -21.69 10.60
C ASP A 211 1.98 -20.96 9.53
N TYR A 212 1.74 -21.67 8.43
CA TYR A 212 0.96 -21.17 7.29
C TYR A 212 -0.46 -20.76 7.68
N LEU A 213 -1.15 -21.59 8.47
CA LEU A 213 -2.54 -21.34 8.82
C LEU A 213 -2.70 -20.17 9.80
N TRP A 214 -1.80 -20.07 10.78
CA TRP A 214 -1.74 -18.93 11.68
C TRP A 214 -1.58 -17.61 10.94
N ARG A 215 -0.79 -17.62 9.87
CA ARG A 215 -0.59 -16.43 9.03
C ARG A 215 -1.79 -16.18 8.11
N LEU A 216 -2.31 -17.22 7.43
CA LEU A 216 -3.45 -17.09 6.52
C LEU A 216 -4.69 -16.49 7.20
N THR A 217 -4.94 -16.88 8.44
CA THR A 217 -6.13 -16.46 9.20
C THR A 217 -5.86 -15.24 10.12
N CYS A 218 -4.77 -14.52 9.91
CA CYS A 218 -4.46 -13.36 10.74
C CYS A 218 -5.46 -12.21 10.55
N MET A 219 -6.03 -12.05 9.34
CA MET A 219 -7.03 -11.04 9.07
C MET A 219 -8.36 -11.33 9.79
N ASP A 220 -8.71 -12.62 9.95
CA ASP A 220 -9.87 -13.03 10.73
C ASP A 220 -9.72 -12.54 12.17
N ARG A 221 -8.59 -12.85 12.81
CA ARG A 221 -8.32 -12.42 14.18
C ARG A 221 -8.22 -10.89 14.31
N ALA A 222 -7.68 -10.21 13.30
CA ALA A 222 -7.62 -8.76 13.31
C ALA A 222 -9.02 -8.13 13.30
N GLN A 223 -9.94 -8.66 12.49
CA GLN A 223 -11.32 -8.20 12.44
C GLN A 223 -12.07 -8.55 13.73
N GLU A 224 -11.86 -9.73 14.30
CA GLU A 224 -12.39 -10.12 15.61
C GLU A 224 -11.88 -9.21 16.74
N GLY A 225 -10.64 -8.72 16.65
CA GLY A 225 -10.05 -7.69 17.52
C GLY A 225 -10.57 -6.27 17.26
N GLY A 226 -11.53 -6.11 16.31
CA GLY A 226 -12.21 -4.85 15.99
C GLY A 226 -11.49 -3.98 14.95
N ILE A 227 -10.46 -4.47 14.26
CA ILE A 227 -9.82 -3.76 13.16
C ILE A 227 -10.66 -3.94 11.90
N ASN A 228 -11.30 -2.87 11.43
CA ASN A 228 -12.22 -2.94 10.28
C ASN A 228 -11.51 -2.89 8.92
N ASP A 229 -10.32 -2.28 8.85
CA ASP A 229 -9.54 -2.14 7.61
C ASP A 229 -8.33 -3.05 7.66
N VAL A 230 -8.29 -4.07 6.81
CA VAL A 230 -7.17 -4.99 6.68
C VAL A 230 -6.51 -4.88 5.30
N GLY A 231 -5.22 -5.17 5.23
CA GLY A 231 -4.43 -5.14 4.00
C GLY A 231 -3.72 -6.46 3.79
N ILE A 232 -3.95 -7.09 2.64
CA ILE A 232 -3.33 -8.35 2.25
C ILE A 232 -2.29 -8.15 1.16
N GLY A 233 -1.46 -9.17 0.91
CA GLY A 233 -0.47 -9.10 -0.15
C GLY A 233 0.30 -10.39 -0.34
N VAL A 234 1.05 -10.41 -1.43
CA VAL A 234 2.00 -11.48 -1.79
C VAL A 234 3.33 -10.89 -2.22
N LEU A 235 4.38 -11.68 -2.13
CA LEU A 235 5.70 -11.33 -2.64
C LEU A 235 5.92 -12.06 -3.97
N PHE A 236 5.83 -11.33 -5.08
CA PHE A 236 6.04 -11.92 -6.40
C PHE A 236 7.48 -12.35 -6.61
N GLY A 237 7.62 -13.52 -7.21
CA GLY A 237 8.88 -14.17 -7.45
C GLY A 237 9.00 -15.53 -6.75
N LEU A 238 8.17 -15.79 -5.75
CA LEU A 238 8.18 -17.06 -4.99
C LEU A 238 7.48 -18.18 -5.76
N VAL A 239 6.30 -17.92 -6.32
CA VAL A 239 5.42 -18.87 -7.02
C VAL A 239 4.87 -18.21 -8.28
N ASP A 240 4.22 -18.95 -9.15
CA ASP A 240 3.53 -18.43 -10.34
C ASP A 240 2.52 -17.33 -9.91
N TYR A 241 2.71 -16.13 -10.43
CA TYR A 241 1.88 -14.98 -10.07
C TYR A 241 0.39 -15.19 -10.40
N ARG A 242 0.07 -16.04 -11.39
CA ARG A 242 -1.31 -16.31 -11.78
C ARG A 242 -2.05 -17.03 -10.65
N PHE A 243 -1.38 -18.00 -10.00
CA PHE A 243 -1.90 -18.66 -8.81
C PHE A 243 -2.14 -17.64 -7.68
N GLU A 244 -1.15 -16.80 -7.40
CA GLU A 244 -1.23 -15.80 -6.31
C GLU A 244 -2.38 -14.82 -6.51
N ILE A 245 -2.63 -14.38 -7.74
CA ILE A 245 -3.73 -13.45 -8.03
C ILE A 245 -5.10 -14.09 -7.75
N LEU A 246 -5.30 -15.33 -8.19
CA LEU A 246 -6.55 -16.05 -7.91
C LEU A 246 -6.71 -16.32 -6.40
N ALA A 247 -5.63 -16.63 -5.70
CA ALA A 247 -5.65 -16.88 -4.26
C ALA A 247 -5.94 -15.60 -3.45
N ILE A 248 -5.42 -14.44 -3.87
CA ILE A 248 -5.80 -13.13 -3.29
C ILE A 248 -7.29 -12.86 -3.45
N MET A 249 -7.87 -13.19 -4.60
CA MET A 249 -9.31 -13.03 -4.80
C MET A 249 -10.14 -13.97 -3.89
N GLU A 250 -9.67 -15.19 -3.68
CA GLU A 250 -10.32 -16.12 -2.71
C GLU A 250 -10.21 -15.57 -1.28
N HIS A 251 -9.07 -14.98 -0.89
CA HIS A 251 -8.94 -14.34 0.41
C HIS A 251 -9.86 -13.11 0.53
N ALA A 252 -9.94 -12.29 -0.51
CA ALA A 252 -10.84 -11.15 -0.52
C ALA A 252 -12.31 -11.57 -0.41
N ARG A 253 -12.69 -12.65 -1.12
CA ARG A 253 -14.03 -13.25 -1.04
C ARG A 253 -14.33 -13.79 0.36
N HIS A 254 -13.39 -14.53 0.96
CA HIS A 254 -13.50 -15.02 2.34
C HIS A 254 -13.81 -13.87 3.32
N LEU A 255 -13.03 -12.78 3.24
CA LEU A 255 -13.25 -11.62 4.12
C LEU A 255 -14.61 -10.96 3.87
N GLU A 256 -15.06 -10.85 2.61
CA GLU A 256 -16.35 -10.25 2.28
C GLU A 256 -17.50 -11.12 2.78
N GLU A 257 -17.42 -12.44 2.65
CA GLU A 257 -18.44 -13.40 3.11
C GLU A 257 -18.54 -13.47 4.64
N ASP A 258 -17.42 -13.49 5.36
CA ASP A 258 -17.41 -13.72 6.81
C ASP A 258 -17.48 -12.41 7.62
N TYR A 259 -17.09 -11.27 7.04
CA TYR A 259 -16.98 -9.97 7.76
C TYR A 259 -17.69 -8.81 7.04
N GLY A 260 -18.32 -9.06 5.89
CA GLY A 260 -19.10 -8.05 5.16
C GLY A 260 -18.30 -7.07 4.32
N CYS A 261 -16.97 -7.14 4.33
CA CYS A 261 -16.12 -6.32 3.47
C CYS A 261 -14.81 -7.04 3.12
N GLY A 262 -14.38 -6.92 1.87
CA GLY A 262 -13.07 -7.38 1.42
C GLY A 262 -11.92 -6.52 1.96
N PRO A 263 -10.67 -6.81 1.57
CA PRO A 263 -9.50 -6.08 2.06
C PRO A 263 -9.55 -4.61 1.61
N HIS A 264 -9.21 -3.71 2.55
CA HIS A 264 -9.11 -2.27 2.25
C HIS A 264 -7.96 -1.99 1.26
N THR A 265 -6.87 -2.74 1.39
CA THR A 265 -5.72 -2.61 0.50
C THR A 265 -5.14 -3.96 0.10
N VAL A 266 -4.52 -3.98 -1.09
CA VAL A 266 -3.67 -5.08 -1.55
C VAL A 266 -2.32 -4.54 -1.98
N SER A 267 -1.25 -5.32 -1.72
CA SER A 267 0.12 -4.97 -2.09
C SER A 267 0.80 -6.14 -2.79
N PHE A 268 1.56 -5.83 -3.83
CA PHE A 268 2.20 -6.81 -4.71
C PHE A 268 3.67 -6.47 -4.96
N PRO A 269 4.53 -6.43 -3.94
CA PRO A 269 5.95 -6.20 -4.18
C PRO A 269 6.57 -7.37 -4.95
N ARG A 270 7.55 -7.05 -5.81
CA ARG A 270 8.49 -8.04 -6.35
C ARG A 270 9.67 -8.21 -5.39
N ILE A 271 10.35 -9.37 -5.45
CA ILE A 271 11.57 -9.60 -4.67
C ILE A 271 12.65 -8.64 -5.17
N GLU A 272 13.25 -7.91 -4.24
CA GLU A 272 14.40 -7.05 -4.46
C GLU A 272 15.61 -7.55 -3.67
N PRO A 273 16.84 -7.33 -4.17
CA PRO A 273 18.04 -7.74 -3.47
C PRO A 273 18.10 -7.24 -2.03
N ALA A 274 18.56 -8.10 -1.14
CA ALA A 274 18.80 -7.77 0.26
C ALA A 274 20.16 -8.27 0.69
N GLU A 275 20.94 -7.44 1.40
CA GLU A 275 22.27 -7.77 1.86
C GLU A 275 22.25 -9.06 2.72
N GLY A 276 23.20 -9.95 2.49
CA GLY A 276 23.32 -11.23 3.22
C GLY A 276 22.19 -12.21 2.92
N THR A 277 21.47 -12.03 1.82
CA THR A 277 20.29 -12.86 1.43
C THR A 277 20.43 -13.34 -0.02
N PRO A 278 21.23 -14.38 -0.30
CA PRO A 278 21.49 -14.85 -1.67
C PRO A 278 20.25 -15.20 -2.46
N PHE A 279 19.18 -15.68 -1.82
CA PHE A 279 17.92 -15.99 -2.48
C PHE A 279 17.29 -14.78 -3.19
N SER A 280 17.51 -13.58 -2.69
CA SER A 280 16.93 -12.36 -3.25
C SER A 280 17.64 -11.83 -4.50
N LEU A 281 18.74 -12.45 -4.91
CA LEU A 281 19.43 -12.08 -6.14
C LEU A 281 18.62 -12.51 -7.37
N PRO A 282 18.56 -11.71 -8.44
CA PRO A 282 17.70 -11.95 -9.60
C PRO A 282 17.84 -13.36 -10.20
N GLU A 283 19.05 -13.90 -10.25
CA GLU A 283 19.33 -15.25 -10.79
C GLU A 283 18.78 -16.40 -9.93
N ASN A 284 18.41 -16.15 -8.68
CA ASN A 284 17.92 -17.13 -7.73
C ASN A 284 16.40 -17.07 -7.52
N ILE A 285 15.71 -16.11 -8.15
CA ILE A 285 14.25 -15.96 -8.03
C ILE A 285 13.57 -17.03 -8.92
N PRO A 286 12.77 -17.95 -8.34
CA PRO A 286 12.23 -19.08 -9.10
C PRO A 286 11.17 -18.68 -10.13
N HIS A 287 10.39 -17.63 -9.87
CA HIS A 287 9.29 -17.18 -10.73
C HIS A 287 9.35 -15.66 -10.95
N PRO A 288 10.39 -15.14 -11.63
CA PRO A 288 10.54 -13.70 -11.81
C PRO A 288 9.37 -13.12 -12.62
N VAL A 289 8.88 -11.95 -12.22
CA VAL A 289 7.78 -11.25 -12.90
C VAL A 289 8.36 -10.10 -13.72
N SER A 290 8.12 -10.14 -15.04
CA SER A 290 8.55 -9.07 -15.95
C SER A 290 7.78 -7.77 -15.72
N ASP A 291 8.33 -6.63 -16.16
CA ASP A 291 7.64 -5.34 -16.08
C ASP A 291 6.30 -5.36 -16.84
N ALA A 292 6.26 -6.00 -17.99
CA ALA A 292 5.04 -6.13 -18.78
C ALA A 292 3.97 -6.95 -18.07
N ASP A 293 4.36 -8.09 -17.46
CA ASP A 293 3.45 -8.88 -16.64
C ASP A 293 3.01 -8.10 -15.41
N PHE A 294 3.91 -7.37 -14.77
CA PHE A 294 3.58 -6.60 -13.57
C PHE A 294 2.54 -5.51 -13.86
N MET A 295 2.67 -4.78 -14.98
CA MET A 295 1.65 -3.83 -15.42
C MET A 295 0.30 -4.50 -15.68
N LYS A 296 0.30 -5.64 -16.40
CA LYS A 296 -0.90 -6.44 -16.66
C LYS A 296 -1.57 -6.92 -15.37
N ILE A 297 -0.80 -7.43 -14.42
CA ILE A 297 -1.27 -7.88 -13.11
C ILE A 297 -1.99 -6.74 -12.37
N ILE A 298 -1.36 -5.57 -12.25
CA ILE A 298 -1.93 -4.41 -11.55
C ILE A 298 -3.25 -3.98 -12.22
N ALA A 299 -3.31 -3.99 -13.54
CA ALA A 299 -4.53 -3.69 -14.29
C ALA A 299 -5.64 -4.73 -14.03
N ILE A 300 -5.31 -6.02 -14.08
CA ILE A 300 -6.28 -7.11 -13.79
C ILE A 300 -6.82 -6.99 -12.38
N ILE A 301 -5.97 -6.76 -11.37
CA ILE A 301 -6.41 -6.58 -9.99
C ILE A 301 -7.34 -5.36 -9.86
N ARG A 302 -7.04 -4.25 -10.55
CA ARG A 302 -7.89 -3.06 -10.52
C ARG A 302 -9.28 -3.35 -11.05
N ILE A 303 -9.43 -4.09 -12.14
CA ILE A 303 -10.74 -4.41 -12.71
C ILE A 303 -11.45 -5.55 -11.97
N ALA A 304 -10.70 -6.45 -11.34
CA ALA A 304 -11.25 -7.55 -10.55
C ALA A 304 -11.76 -7.12 -9.18
N MET A 305 -11.02 -6.26 -8.49
CA MET A 305 -11.34 -5.71 -7.16
C MET A 305 -11.37 -4.18 -7.21
N PRO A 306 -12.37 -3.57 -7.86
CA PRO A 306 -12.34 -2.16 -8.24
C PRO A 306 -12.33 -1.18 -7.05
N TYR A 307 -12.80 -1.59 -5.88
CA TYR A 307 -12.89 -0.77 -4.67
C TYR A 307 -11.74 -0.98 -3.68
N THR A 308 -10.85 -1.93 -3.94
CA THR A 308 -9.67 -2.17 -3.09
C THR A 308 -8.54 -1.20 -3.44
N GLY A 309 -7.90 -0.62 -2.44
CA GLY A 309 -6.71 0.22 -2.64
C GLY A 309 -5.52 -0.62 -3.08
N ILE A 310 -4.90 -0.29 -4.23
CA ILE A 310 -3.67 -0.95 -4.68
C ILE A 310 -2.49 -0.10 -4.27
N ILE A 311 -1.55 -0.70 -3.52
CA ILE A 311 -0.36 -0.06 -3.00
C ILE A 311 0.87 -0.49 -3.79
N ILE A 312 1.71 0.47 -4.16
CA ILE A 312 3.07 0.24 -4.65
C ILE A 312 4.09 0.95 -3.78
N SER A 313 5.19 0.28 -3.50
CA SER A 313 6.27 0.82 -2.67
C SER A 313 7.43 1.38 -3.51
N THR A 314 8.40 1.99 -2.84
CA THR A 314 9.67 2.46 -3.42
C THR A 314 10.61 1.32 -3.83
N ARG A 315 10.21 0.04 -3.74
CA ARG A 315 10.96 -1.08 -4.35
C ARG A 315 11.09 -0.92 -5.86
N GLU A 316 9.97 -0.51 -6.50
CA GLU A 316 9.95 -0.31 -7.94
C GLU A 316 10.64 0.99 -8.33
N ARG A 317 11.36 0.95 -9.47
CA ARG A 317 12.03 2.13 -10.02
C ARG A 317 11.02 3.20 -10.48
N PRO A 318 11.45 4.48 -10.59
CA PRO A 318 10.58 5.60 -10.92
C PRO A 318 9.71 5.38 -12.15
N GLU A 319 10.29 4.92 -13.26
CA GLU A 319 9.61 4.75 -14.54
C GLU A 319 8.44 3.75 -14.45
N MET A 320 8.65 2.66 -13.70
CA MET A 320 7.61 1.65 -13.47
C MET A 320 6.49 2.22 -12.59
N ARG A 321 6.84 2.90 -11.52
CA ARG A 321 5.86 3.50 -10.60
C ARG A 321 4.99 4.54 -11.31
N ASP A 322 5.59 5.38 -12.13
CA ASP A 322 4.90 6.43 -12.90
C ASP A 322 3.89 5.85 -13.90
N GLN A 323 4.21 4.69 -14.51
CA GLN A 323 3.25 3.97 -15.36
C GLN A 323 2.13 3.29 -14.57
N LEU A 324 2.46 2.63 -13.46
CA LEU A 324 1.50 1.89 -12.65
C LEU A 324 0.43 2.76 -12.01
N VAL A 325 0.74 4.03 -11.68
CA VAL A 325 -0.27 4.97 -11.18
C VAL A 325 -1.36 5.25 -12.20
N ARG A 326 -1.09 5.10 -13.49
CA ARG A 326 -2.11 5.22 -14.53
C ARG A 326 -3.09 4.05 -14.51
N TYR A 327 -2.60 2.82 -14.40
CA TYR A 327 -3.37 1.61 -14.67
C TYR A 327 -4.06 0.98 -13.45
N GLY A 328 -3.82 1.44 -12.22
CA GLY A 328 -4.53 0.82 -11.11
C GLY A 328 -4.11 1.26 -9.72
N VAL A 329 -2.86 1.66 -9.55
CA VAL A 329 -2.32 2.07 -8.25
C VAL A 329 -3.06 3.29 -7.72
N SER A 330 -3.44 3.26 -6.45
CA SER A 330 -4.15 4.35 -5.76
C SER A 330 -3.44 4.88 -4.52
N GLN A 331 -2.40 4.17 -4.06
CA GLN A 331 -1.57 4.57 -2.93
C GLN A 331 -0.10 4.25 -3.22
N ILE A 332 0.80 5.17 -2.88
CA ILE A 332 2.25 5.01 -3.06
C ILE A 332 3.00 5.46 -1.81
N SER A 333 4.06 4.75 -1.46
CA SER A 333 5.05 5.29 -0.51
C SER A 333 6.00 6.25 -1.24
N ALA A 334 6.54 7.23 -0.54
CA ALA A 334 7.49 8.18 -1.11
C ALA A 334 8.53 8.61 -0.08
N ALA A 335 9.74 8.89 -0.52
CA ALA A 335 10.87 9.27 0.33
C ALA A 335 11.03 8.25 1.49
N SER A 336 11.15 6.96 1.14
CA SER A 336 11.12 5.86 2.12
C SER A 336 12.50 5.43 2.51
N GLU A 337 12.68 5.07 3.79
CA GLU A 337 13.81 4.29 4.29
C GLU A 337 13.33 2.91 4.73
N THR A 338 14.20 1.88 4.63
CA THR A 338 13.85 0.48 4.91
C THR A 338 14.63 -0.14 6.07
N ASN A 339 15.26 0.70 6.87
CA ASN A 339 16.02 0.35 8.07
C ASN A 339 15.57 1.16 9.29
N PRO A 340 15.67 0.61 10.50
CA PRO A 340 15.37 1.35 11.73
C PRO A 340 16.34 2.50 11.95
N GLY A 341 15.84 3.73 12.05
CA GLY A 341 16.62 4.95 12.20
C GLY A 341 17.18 5.49 10.89
N GLY A 342 16.64 5.07 9.74
CA GLY A 342 17.15 5.46 8.43
C GLY A 342 16.98 6.94 8.10
N TYR A 343 15.95 7.57 8.60
CA TYR A 343 15.74 9.00 8.39
C TYR A 343 16.66 9.90 9.21
N ASP A 344 17.16 9.42 10.35
CA ASP A 344 18.08 10.18 11.22
C ASP A 344 19.55 10.08 10.74
N GLU A 345 19.93 8.96 10.15
CA GLU A 345 21.30 8.73 9.66
C GLU A 345 21.70 9.64 8.48
N GLU A 346 20.76 10.31 7.88
CA GLU A 346 20.91 11.11 6.67
C GLU A 346 20.93 12.61 6.93
N GLY A 347 21.48 13.14 7.99
CA GLY A 347 21.54 14.59 8.23
C GLY A 347 21.16 15.44 7.01
N ASP A 348 20.12 16.19 7.09
CA ASP A 348 19.59 17.32 6.26
C ASP A 348 19.87 17.32 4.72
N ASN A 349 20.05 16.15 4.08
CA ASN A 349 20.30 16.05 2.65
C ASN A 349 18.97 15.99 1.86
N THR A 350 18.52 17.14 1.42
CA THR A 350 17.42 17.33 0.47
C THR A 350 17.76 16.93 -0.97
N GLU A 351 18.99 16.43 -1.24
CA GLU A 351 19.44 16.03 -2.57
C GLU A 351 19.27 14.53 -2.79
N ALA A 352 18.69 14.15 -3.94
CA ALA A 352 18.55 12.77 -4.39
C ALA A 352 19.89 12.04 -4.39
N LYS A 353 19.97 10.87 -3.72
CA LYS A 353 21.20 10.07 -3.65
C LYS A 353 21.36 9.19 -4.89
N PRO A 354 22.57 9.11 -5.47
CA PRO A 354 22.83 8.14 -6.52
C PRO A 354 22.71 6.70 -5.98
N TYR A 355 22.20 5.80 -6.81
CA TYR A 355 22.00 4.36 -6.58
C TYR A 355 23.20 3.61 -5.95
N GLU A 356 24.41 4.14 -6.04
CA GLU A 356 25.66 3.50 -5.62
C GLU A 356 26.01 3.64 -4.13
N LYS A 357 25.21 4.33 -3.31
CA LYS A 357 25.51 4.55 -1.88
C LYS A 357 24.77 3.65 -0.90
N THR A 358 24.39 2.46 -1.29
CA THR A 358 23.73 1.51 -0.40
C THR A 358 24.73 0.67 0.43
N GLY A 359 25.53 1.32 1.24
CA GLY A 359 26.19 0.70 2.39
C GLY A 359 25.28 0.65 3.62
N ASN A 360 23.96 0.53 3.44
CA ASN A 360 23.01 0.58 4.54
C ASN A 360 22.83 -0.81 5.16
N THR A 361 23.69 -1.14 6.11
CA THR A 361 23.79 -2.44 6.81
C THR A 361 22.59 -2.77 7.70
N GLY A 362 21.44 -2.18 7.50
CA GLY A 362 20.23 -2.37 8.34
C GLY A 362 18.93 -2.55 7.57
N ALA A 363 18.95 -2.44 6.25
CA ALA A 363 17.77 -2.43 5.41
C ALA A 363 17.11 -3.81 5.22
N GLN A 364 15.79 -3.83 5.02
CA GLN A 364 15.05 -5.05 4.71
C GLN A 364 15.32 -5.53 3.28
N PHE A 365 15.46 -4.60 2.34
CA PHE A 365 15.73 -4.79 0.91
C PHE A 365 16.21 -3.47 0.29
N THR A 366 16.74 -3.53 -0.91
CA THR A 366 17.19 -2.35 -1.67
C THR A 366 16.00 -1.58 -2.26
N LEU A 367 16.06 -0.25 -2.21
CA LEU A 367 15.06 0.62 -2.84
C LEU A 367 15.39 0.85 -4.32
N GLY A 368 14.34 0.91 -5.16
CA GLY A 368 14.45 1.27 -6.57
C GLY A 368 14.17 2.76 -6.84
N ASP A 369 13.42 3.44 -5.97
CA ASP A 369 13.06 4.86 -6.12
C ASP A 369 13.51 5.65 -4.88
N HIS A 370 14.45 6.56 -5.11
CA HIS A 370 15.06 7.44 -4.09
C HIS A 370 14.61 8.90 -4.20
N ARG A 371 13.58 9.17 -5.03
CA ARG A 371 13.06 10.53 -5.17
C ARG A 371 12.55 11.07 -3.84
N SER A 372 12.82 12.35 -3.60
CA SER A 372 12.23 13.10 -2.52
C SER A 372 10.71 13.15 -2.64
N LEU A 373 10.02 13.51 -1.56
CA LEU A 373 8.57 13.67 -1.59
C LEU A 373 8.15 14.77 -2.57
N ASP A 374 8.88 15.87 -2.66
CA ASP A 374 8.59 16.99 -3.58
C ASP A 374 8.73 16.58 -5.06
N GLU A 375 9.75 15.79 -5.40
CA GLU A 375 9.92 15.25 -6.77
C GLU A 375 8.78 14.30 -7.15
N VAL A 376 8.37 13.42 -6.24
CA VAL A 376 7.21 12.53 -6.47
C VAL A 376 5.93 13.34 -6.64
N ILE A 377 5.71 14.36 -5.82
CA ILE A 377 4.54 15.25 -5.93
C ILE A 377 4.59 16.04 -7.25
N SER A 378 5.76 16.57 -7.65
CA SER A 378 5.92 17.26 -8.94
C SER A 378 5.54 16.36 -10.11
N MET A 379 6.02 15.11 -10.12
CA MET A 379 5.64 14.11 -11.13
C MET A 379 4.12 13.87 -11.15
N MET A 380 3.50 13.73 -9.98
CA MET A 380 2.05 13.54 -9.87
C MET A 380 1.28 14.72 -10.48
N ILE A 381 1.71 15.96 -10.21
CA ILE A 381 1.11 17.18 -10.78
C ILE A 381 1.24 17.17 -12.31
N ASP A 382 2.42 16.87 -12.84
CA ASP A 382 2.68 16.80 -14.28
C ASP A 382 1.80 15.74 -14.97
N GLY A 383 1.48 14.64 -14.30
CA GLY A 383 0.53 13.62 -14.74
C GLY A 383 -0.95 13.98 -14.51
N GLY A 384 -1.28 15.15 -13.94
CA GLY A 384 -2.64 15.56 -13.62
C GLY A 384 -3.24 14.83 -12.42
N TYR A 385 -2.41 14.23 -11.55
CA TYR A 385 -2.85 13.56 -10.32
C TYR A 385 -2.87 14.52 -9.14
N ILE A 386 -3.79 14.27 -8.20
CA ILE A 386 -3.92 15.03 -6.95
C ILE A 386 -3.17 14.28 -5.84
N PRO A 387 -2.04 14.79 -5.34
CA PRO A 387 -1.40 14.25 -4.15
C PRO A 387 -2.32 14.34 -2.94
N SER A 388 -2.44 13.27 -2.16
CA SER A 388 -3.39 13.22 -1.06
C SER A 388 -2.79 12.64 0.22
N PHE A 389 -2.84 13.40 1.28
CA PHE A 389 -2.57 12.92 2.65
C PHE A 389 -3.88 12.78 3.46
N CYS A 390 -5.03 12.71 2.79
CA CYS A 390 -6.33 12.71 3.44
C CYS A 390 -6.52 11.54 4.40
N THR A 391 -7.11 11.83 5.55
CA THR A 391 -7.49 10.89 6.60
C THR A 391 -8.95 11.05 7.03
N GLY A 392 -9.76 11.82 6.29
CA GLY A 392 -11.11 12.21 6.68
C GLY A 392 -12.06 11.04 6.93
N CYS A 393 -12.01 9.98 6.10
CA CYS A 393 -12.87 8.81 6.26
C CYS A 393 -12.68 8.16 7.63
N TYR A 394 -11.44 7.94 8.04
CA TYR A 394 -11.13 7.34 9.34
C TYR A 394 -11.63 8.15 10.53
N ARG A 395 -11.50 9.49 10.46
CA ARG A 395 -11.95 10.38 11.52
C ARG A 395 -13.45 10.50 11.62
N LYS A 396 -14.17 10.19 10.53
CA LYS A 396 -15.63 10.18 10.45
C LYS A 396 -16.23 8.80 10.61
N GLY A 397 -15.42 7.78 10.97
CA GLY A 397 -15.87 6.40 11.12
C GLY A 397 -16.24 5.69 9.82
N ARG A 398 -15.91 6.26 8.66
CA ARG A 398 -16.15 5.65 7.34
C ARG A 398 -15.05 4.63 7.03
N VAL A 399 -15.14 3.45 7.61
CA VAL A 399 -14.17 2.34 7.48
C VAL A 399 -14.89 1.03 7.27
N GLY A 400 -14.22 0.01 6.74
CA GLY A 400 -14.82 -1.30 6.49
C GLY A 400 -16.07 -1.22 5.62
N ALA A 401 -17.17 -1.84 6.05
CA ALA A 401 -18.45 -1.86 5.34
C ALA A 401 -19.03 -0.44 5.11
N ASP A 402 -18.94 0.45 6.10
CA ASP A 402 -19.43 1.84 5.97
C ASP A 402 -18.71 2.61 4.85
N PHE A 403 -17.42 2.33 4.62
CA PHE A 403 -16.71 2.89 3.48
C PHE A 403 -17.24 2.33 2.16
N MET A 404 -17.48 1.02 2.09
CA MET A 404 -17.98 0.36 0.88
C MET A 404 -19.38 0.83 0.49
N ASP A 405 -20.26 1.12 1.47
CA ASP A 405 -21.60 1.68 1.25
C ASP A 405 -21.59 3.06 0.60
N LEU A 406 -20.49 3.82 0.77
CA LEU A 406 -20.30 5.10 0.09
C LEU A 406 -19.53 4.95 -1.23
N ALA A 407 -18.60 3.99 -1.30
CA ALA A 407 -17.73 3.81 -2.46
C ALA A 407 -18.48 3.13 -3.62
N LYS A 408 -19.22 2.04 -3.37
CA LYS A 408 -19.94 1.28 -4.40
C LYS A 408 -20.97 2.14 -5.17
N PRO A 409 -21.77 3.00 -4.57
CA PRO A 409 -22.67 3.91 -5.31
C PRO A 409 -21.97 5.17 -5.85
N GLY A 410 -20.65 5.34 -5.64
CA GLY A 410 -19.88 6.48 -6.15
C GLY A 410 -19.97 7.76 -5.31
N LEU A 411 -20.67 7.74 -4.17
CA LEU A 411 -20.83 8.91 -3.30
C LEU A 411 -19.53 9.38 -2.68
N ILE A 412 -18.56 8.50 -2.54
CA ILE A 412 -17.26 8.81 -1.94
C ILE A 412 -16.49 9.89 -2.71
N LYS A 413 -16.74 10.07 -4.01
CA LYS A 413 -16.10 11.09 -4.85
C LYS A 413 -16.33 12.50 -4.33
N GLU A 414 -17.51 12.78 -3.77
CA GLU A 414 -17.87 14.10 -3.23
C GLU A 414 -17.03 14.50 -2.01
N TYR A 415 -16.43 13.53 -1.33
CA TYR A 415 -15.55 13.73 -0.18
C TYR A 415 -14.07 13.60 -0.54
N CYS A 416 -13.74 12.57 -1.32
CA CYS A 416 -12.34 12.23 -1.59
C CYS A 416 -11.60 13.29 -2.38
N LYS A 417 -12.22 13.86 -3.43
CA LYS A 417 -11.58 14.88 -4.26
C LYS A 417 -11.37 16.19 -3.50
N PRO A 418 -12.38 16.79 -2.82
CA PRO A 418 -12.18 17.97 -2.00
C PRO A 418 -11.11 17.77 -0.91
N ASN A 419 -11.21 16.68 -0.15
CA ASN A 419 -10.28 16.40 0.94
C ASN A 419 -8.83 16.19 0.45
N ALA A 420 -8.64 15.60 -0.72
CA ALA A 420 -7.32 15.51 -1.35
C ALA A 420 -6.79 16.90 -1.70
N MET A 421 -7.62 17.76 -2.30
CA MET A 421 -7.26 19.14 -2.64
C MET A 421 -6.88 19.96 -1.39
N PHE A 422 -7.55 19.77 -0.25
CA PHE A 422 -7.22 20.45 1.00
C PHE A 422 -5.86 20.02 1.54
N THR A 423 -5.60 18.73 1.65
CA THR A 423 -4.32 18.24 2.14
C THR A 423 -3.18 18.54 1.17
N PHE A 424 -3.46 18.59 -0.13
CA PHE A 424 -2.50 19.03 -1.14
C PHE A 424 -2.20 20.53 -1.00
N ARG A 425 -3.23 21.38 -0.79
CA ARG A 425 -3.02 22.81 -0.54
C ARG A 425 -2.18 23.05 0.71
N GLU A 426 -2.40 22.30 1.80
CA GLU A 426 -1.56 22.38 2.99
C GLU A 426 -0.09 22.07 2.65
N TYR A 427 0.16 21.00 1.90
CA TYR A 427 1.52 20.64 1.48
C TYR A 427 2.19 21.76 0.67
N LEU A 428 1.46 22.35 -0.28
CA LEU A 428 1.97 23.44 -1.12
C LEU A 428 2.34 24.69 -0.32
N GLU A 429 1.61 24.98 0.76
CA GLU A 429 1.92 26.13 1.61
C GLU A 429 3.12 25.87 2.52
N ASP A 430 3.24 24.66 3.06
CA ASP A 430 4.13 24.40 4.18
C ASP A 430 5.47 23.79 3.75
N TYR A 431 5.51 23.00 2.65
CA TYR A 431 6.65 22.11 2.38
C TYR A 431 7.16 22.17 0.93
N ALA A 432 6.31 22.53 -0.03
CA ALA A 432 6.67 22.44 -1.44
C ALA A 432 7.76 23.43 -1.84
N SER A 433 8.63 23.01 -2.76
CA SER A 433 9.54 23.92 -3.44
C SER A 433 8.75 25.00 -4.22
N PRO A 434 9.34 26.17 -4.52
CA PRO A 434 8.66 27.22 -5.28
C PRO A 434 8.09 26.73 -6.62
N ALA A 435 8.83 25.86 -7.33
CA ALA A 435 8.40 25.30 -8.62
C ALA A 435 7.21 24.35 -8.46
N THR A 436 7.25 23.44 -7.50
CA THR A 436 6.15 22.51 -7.20
C THR A 436 4.92 23.29 -6.71
N LYS A 437 5.09 24.33 -5.88
CA LYS A 437 4.01 25.18 -5.41
C LYS A 437 3.29 25.87 -6.56
N GLU A 438 4.03 26.48 -7.49
CA GLU A 438 3.43 27.15 -8.65
C GLU A 438 2.61 26.18 -9.51
N LYS A 439 3.19 25.01 -9.87
CA LYS A 439 2.48 23.98 -10.62
C LYS A 439 1.23 23.50 -9.88
N GLY A 440 1.35 23.23 -8.58
CA GLY A 440 0.27 22.71 -7.74
C GLY A 440 -0.89 23.68 -7.59
N LEU A 441 -0.63 24.97 -7.42
CA LEU A 441 -1.67 26.00 -7.35
C LEU A 441 -2.44 26.14 -8.66
N ARG A 442 -1.76 25.97 -9.80
CA ARG A 442 -2.37 25.95 -11.13
C ARG A 442 -3.31 24.74 -11.26
N LEU A 443 -2.83 23.55 -10.91
CA LEU A 443 -3.64 22.34 -10.92
C LEU A 443 -4.88 22.46 -10.01
N LEU A 444 -4.74 22.99 -8.79
CA LEU A 444 -5.87 23.20 -7.87
C LEU A 444 -6.93 24.13 -8.48
N LYS A 445 -6.50 25.22 -9.15
CA LYS A 445 -7.41 26.14 -9.85
C LYS A 445 -8.20 25.45 -10.96
N GLU A 446 -7.53 24.63 -11.78
CA GLU A 446 -8.17 23.85 -12.83
C GLU A 446 -9.17 22.83 -12.27
N LEU A 447 -8.77 22.08 -11.24
CA LEU A 447 -9.62 21.08 -10.58
C LEU A 447 -10.87 21.69 -9.94
N THR A 448 -10.77 22.92 -9.42
CA THR A 448 -11.90 23.63 -8.81
C THR A 448 -12.99 23.92 -9.86
N GLN A 449 -12.62 24.18 -11.10
CA GLN A 449 -13.58 24.41 -12.18
C GLN A 449 -14.33 23.15 -12.64
N THR A 450 -13.87 21.98 -12.27
CA THR A 450 -14.50 20.70 -12.67
C THR A 450 -15.66 20.25 -11.76
N PHE A 451 -15.94 21.00 -10.66
CA PHE A 451 -17.10 20.69 -9.81
C PHE A 451 -18.40 21.16 -10.49
N SER A 452 -19.33 20.23 -10.68
CA SER A 452 -20.64 20.50 -11.29
C SER A 452 -21.64 21.13 -10.33
N LYS A 453 -21.52 20.86 -9.01
CA LYS A 453 -22.39 21.40 -7.96
C LYS A 453 -21.81 22.73 -7.46
N GLU A 454 -22.46 23.84 -7.78
CA GLU A 454 -21.99 25.19 -7.44
C GLU A 454 -21.81 25.41 -5.92
N GLU A 455 -22.67 24.81 -5.10
CA GLU A 455 -22.57 24.88 -3.64
C GLU A 455 -21.30 24.18 -3.13
N LEU A 456 -21.00 22.97 -3.65
CA LEU A 456 -19.79 22.23 -3.31
C LEU A 456 -18.55 23.00 -3.76
N LYS A 457 -18.58 23.57 -4.97
CA LYS A 457 -17.48 24.40 -5.51
C LYS A 457 -17.17 25.56 -4.57
N LYS A 458 -18.18 26.36 -4.17
CA LYS A 458 -18.02 27.49 -3.24
C LYS A 458 -17.43 27.05 -1.90
N ARG A 459 -17.87 25.91 -1.35
CA ARG A 459 -17.33 25.39 -0.10
C ARG A 459 -15.87 24.95 -0.25
N VAL A 460 -15.51 24.35 -1.39
CA VAL A 460 -14.11 23.95 -1.68
C VAL A 460 -13.24 25.21 -1.81
N GLU A 461 -13.67 26.20 -2.59
CA GLU A 461 -12.95 27.48 -2.74
C GLU A 461 -12.74 28.16 -1.40
N GLY A 462 -13.79 28.24 -0.57
CA GLY A 462 -13.70 28.83 0.76
C GLY A 462 -12.68 28.12 1.67
N ASN A 463 -12.64 26.78 1.67
CA ASN A 463 -11.67 26.03 2.46
C ASN A 463 -10.24 26.16 1.90
N LEU A 464 -10.06 26.21 0.58
CA LEU A 464 -8.74 26.44 -0.03
C LEU A 464 -8.20 27.85 0.32
N CYS A 465 -9.06 28.88 0.39
CA CYS A 465 -8.67 30.22 0.86
C CYS A 465 -8.23 30.17 2.33
N LYS A 466 -9.03 29.58 3.21
CA LYS A 466 -8.69 29.44 4.64
C LYS A 466 -7.35 28.75 4.86
N ILE A 467 -7.05 27.69 4.07
CA ILE A 467 -5.74 27.02 4.14
C ILE A 467 -4.62 27.97 3.69
N GLY A 468 -4.86 28.77 2.65
CA GLY A 468 -3.94 29.84 2.22
C GLY A 468 -3.68 30.88 3.32
N ASP A 469 -4.70 31.17 4.13
CA ASP A 469 -4.65 32.10 5.26
C ASP A 469 -4.10 31.49 6.57
N GLY A 470 -3.67 30.20 6.52
CA GLY A 470 -3.01 29.54 7.64
C GLY A 470 -3.83 28.49 8.39
N GLU A 471 -5.12 28.28 8.07
CA GLU A 471 -5.87 27.17 8.66
C GLU A 471 -5.31 25.83 8.15
N ARG A 472 -5.34 24.82 8.99
CA ARG A 472 -4.86 23.47 8.67
C ARG A 472 -5.88 22.43 9.09
N ASP A 473 -5.74 21.23 8.53
CA ASP A 473 -6.51 20.04 8.89
C ASP A 473 -8.02 20.13 8.57
N LEU A 474 -8.35 20.82 7.49
CA LEU A 474 -9.73 20.93 7.01
C LEU A 474 -10.13 19.67 6.22
N TYR A 475 -11.36 19.19 6.46
CA TYR A 475 -11.94 18.05 5.72
C TYR A 475 -13.47 18.03 5.82
N PHE A 476 -14.11 17.32 4.87
CA PHE A 476 -15.56 17.10 4.83
C PHE A 476 -15.98 15.78 5.49
#